data_44f8c33ff8abf72ab051a0f66df1b862
#
_entry.id   44f8c33ff8abf72ab051a0f66df1b862
#
_cell.length_a   1.000
_cell.length_b   1.000
_cell.length_c   1.000
_cell.angle_alpha   90.00
_cell.angle_beta   90.00
_cell.angle_gamma   90.00
#
_symmetry.space_group_name_H-M   'P 1'
#
loop_
_entity.id
_entity.type
_entity.pdbx_description
1 polymer ?
#
loop_
_entity_poly.entity_id
_entity_poly.type
_entity_poly.pdbx_seq_one_letter_code
_entity_poly.pdbx_strand_id
1 'polypeptide(L)'
;MATINHEWRSASTADGGTALSTTTARVLFPLGTTKAKLHARNLSTAKAAQVAPMPWITVLHTDDNLSTVTDASDSMQDGADGTLLTLSSMDTLANGDFVLVGSHVPLRGLQVDVGAVNGTASVMTVKYWNGSAWADISDTDGTADSGATLAQDAAITWTVPTAHVKERMRGMGLAPGAGVPF
;
A
#
# COMPACT_ATOMS: atom_id res chain seq x y z
N MET A 1 -14.82 9.65 28.03
CA MET A 1 -14.01 9.33 26.84
C MET A 1 -12.58 9.74 27.15
N ALA A 2 -11.65 8.81 27.31
CA ALA A 2 -10.26 9.15 27.62
C ALA A 2 -9.58 9.65 26.35
N THR A 3 -9.07 10.88 26.41
CA THR A 3 -8.25 11.41 25.31
C THR A 3 -6.82 10.99 25.58
N ILE A 4 -6.29 10.09 24.75
CA ILE A 4 -4.88 9.73 24.81
C ILE A 4 -4.14 10.73 23.94
N ASN A 5 -3.38 11.62 24.54
CA ASN A 5 -2.46 12.49 23.81
C ASN A 5 -1.15 11.73 23.61
N HIS A 6 -0.92 11.21 22.42
CA HIS A 6 0.41 10.75 22.02
C HIS A 6 1.19 11.93 21.46
N GLU A 7 2.20 12.36 22.18
CA GLU A 7 3.17 13.34 21.67
C GLU A 7 4.35 12.57 21.08
N TRP A 8 4.50 12.63 19.77
CA TRP A 8 5.64 12.07 19.07
C TRP A 8 6.73 13.13 18.95
N ARG A 9 7.89 12.84 19.52
CA ARG A 9 9.06 13.73 19.41
C ARG A 9 10.23 12.94 18.84
N SER A 10 10.81 13.41 17.76
CA SER A 10 12.07 12.89 17.26
C SER A 10 13.24 13.55 18.00
N ALA A 11 14.19 12.74 18.42
CA ALA A 11 15.37 13.20 19.15
C ALA A 11 16.39 13.99 18.31
N SER A 12 16.12 14.22 17.03
CA SER A 12 17.11 14.78 16.10
C SER A 12 17.06 16.30 15.92
N THR A 13 16.11 16.99 16.55
CA THR A 13 16.02 18.46 16.50
C THR A 13 15.85 19.05 17.89
N ALA A 14 16.35 20.28 18.11
CA ALA A 14 16.27 20.96 19.39
C ALA A 14 14.83 21.10 19.91
N ASP A 15 13.83 21.06 19.03
CA ASP A 15 12.41 21.17 19.33
C ASP A 15 11.71 19.79 19.41
N GLY A 16 12.45 18.68 19.31
CA GLY A 16 11.89 17.32 19.35
C GLY A 16 11.02 16.94 18.15
N GLY A 17 11.14 17.61 17.03
CA GLY A 17 10.45 17.27 15.77
C GLY A 17 11.22 16.31 14.89
N THR A 18 10.57 15.69 13.92
CA THR A 18 11.24 14.90 12.88
C THR A 18 11.83 15.83 11.83
N ALA A 19 13.13 15.75 11.59
CA ALA A 19 13.76 16.47 10.50
C ALA A 19 13.29 15.89 9.16
N LEU A 20 12.70 16.74 8.32
CA LEU A 20 12.38 16.37 6.95
C LEU A 20 13.68 16.46 6.14
N SER A 21 14.08 15.34 5.57
CA SER A 21 15.16 15.25 4.58
C SER A 21 14.55 15.19 3.17
N THR A 22 15.34 14.89 2.16
CA THR A 22 14.84 14.56 0.83
C THR A 22 14.15 13.19 0.78
N THR A 23 14.25 12.41 1.85
CA THR A 23 13.62 11.10 2.01
C THR A 23 12.24 11.26 2.67
N THR A 24 11.28 10.45 2.28
CA THR A 24 9.95 10.42 2.89
C THR A 24 10.06 9.96 4.34
N ALA A 25 9.57 10.78 5.27
CA ALA A 25 9.42 10.38 6.67
C ALA A 25 7.97 9.92 6.90
N ARG A 26 7.78 8.76 7.51
CA ARG A 26 6.47 8.21 7.85
C ARG A 26 6.25 8.29 9.36
N VAL A 27 5.04 8.64 9.74
CA VAL A 27 4.60 8.65 11.13
C VAL A 27 3.35 7.77 11.23
N LEU A 28 3.45 6.69 11.98
CA LEU A 28 2.32 5.80 12.22
C LEU A 28 1.50 6.30 13.42
N PHE A 29 0.20 6.34 13.25
CA PHE A 29 -0.73 6.62 14.33
C PHE A 29 -1.22 5.30 14.94
N PRO A 30 -1.42 5.24 16.28
CA PRO A 30 -1.96 4.06 16.92
C PRO A 30 -3.32 3.66 16.34
N LEU A 31 -3.59 2.36 16.29
CA LEU A 31 -4.87 1.82 15.87
C LEU A 31 -6.01 2.46 16.70
N GLY A 32 -7.08 2.88 16.05
CA GLY A 32 -8.20 3.58 16.69
C GLY A 32 -8.03 5.09 16.79
N THR A 33 -6.96 5.67 16.26
CA THR A 33 -6.82 7.12 16.17
C THR A 33 -7.89 7.71 15.25
N THR A 34 -8.82 8.48 15.81
CA THR A 34 -9.91 9.10 15.05
C THR A 34 -9.61 10.54 14.63
N LYS A 35 -8.66 11.18 15.31
CA LYS A 35 -8.21 12.54 15.01
C LYS A 35 -6.73 12.65 15.28
N ALA A 36 -6.01 13.29 14.38
CA ALA A 36 -4.62 13.66 14.54
C ALA A 36 -4.45 15.14 14.24
N LYS A 37 -3.59 15.82 15.01
CA LYS A 37 -3.19 17.18 14.75
C LYS A 37 -1.73 17.20 14.37
N LEU A 38 -1.47 17.65 13.15
CA LEU A 38 -0.12 17.81 12.65
C LEU A 38 0.34 19.24 12.84
N HIS A 39 1.50 19.42 13.46
CA HIS A 39 2.23 20.67 13.47
C HIS A 39 3.44 20.51 12.56
N ALA A 40 3.42 21.13 11.39
CA ALA A 40 4.52 21.16 10.47
C ALA A 40 5.14 22.57 10.44
N ARG A 41 6.45 22.66 10.61
CA ARG A 41 7.20 23.90 10.48
C ARG A 41 8.25 23.73 9.39
N ASN A 42 8.09 24.44 8.29
CA ASN A 42 9.10 24.50 7.25
C ASN A 42 9.97 25.74 7.45
N LEU A 43 11.24 25.54 7.74
CA LEU A 43 12.22 26.61 7.92
C LEU A 43 12.91 27.02 6.60
N SER A 44 12.68 26.27 5.52
CA SER A 44 13.25 26.58 4.23
C SER A 44 12.33 27.53 3.43
N THR A 45 12.86 28.61 2.94
CA THR A 45 12.15 29.53 2.03
C THR A 45 12.18 29.04 0.59
N ALA A 46 13.05 28.06 0.26
CA ALA A 46 13.29 27.57 -1.10
C ALA A 46 12.69 26.17 -1.35
N LYS A 47 12.15 25.49 -0.34
CA LYS A 47 11.63 24.12 -0.44
C LYS A 47 10.22 24.04 0.12
N ALA A 48 9.33 23.35 -0.60
CA ALA A 48 8.00 23.02 -0.12
C ALA A 48 8.05 21.68 0.64
N ALA A 49 7.33 21.60 1.76
CA ALA A 49 7.05 20.34 2.43
C ALA A 49 5.65 19.87 2.04
N GLN A 50 5.54 18.61 1.67
CA GLN A 50 4.25 17.97 1.40
C GLN A 50 3.93 17.00 2.54
N VAL A 51 2.67 16.99 2.94
CA VAL A 51 2.15 16.06 3.95
C VAL A 51 0.92 15.41 3.37
N ALA A 52 0.93 14.09 3.30
CA ALA A 52 -0.20 13.30 2.85
C ALA A 52 -0.60 12.31 3.95
N PRO A 53 -1.84 12.35 4.46
CA PRO A 53 -2.35 11.27 5.27
C PRO A 53 -2.58 10.05 4.37
N MET A 54 -2.02 8.90 4.75
CA MET A 54 -2.21 7.64 4.05
C MET A 54 -3.04 6.69 4.93
N PRO A 55 -4.03 5.99 4.37
CA PRO A 55 -4.73 4.96 5.10
C PRO A 55 -3.79 3.78 5.35
N TRP A 56 -3.98 3.10 6.49
CA TRP A 56 -3.40 1.77 6.66
C TRP A 56 -4.02 0.82 5.66
N ILE A 57 -3.18 0.03 4.99
CA ILE A 57 -3.61 -1.00 4.05
C ILE A 57 -3.20 -2.39 4.57
N THR A 58 -3.97 -3.40 4.19
CA THR A 58 -3.59 -4.80 4.36
C THR A 58 -3.08 -5.29 3.02
N VAL A 59 -1.92 -5.93 3.01
CA VAL A 59 -1.31 -6.51 1.81
C VAL A 59 -1.07 -7.99 2.03
N LEU A 60 -1.78 -8.82 1.28
CA LEU A 60 -1.63 -10.27 1.31
C LEU A 60 -1.15 -10.75 -0.06
N HIS A 61 -0.22 -11.65 -0.05
CA HIS A 61 0.39 -12.24 -1.25
C HIS A 61 0.17 -13.74 -1.28
N THR A 62 -0.16 -14.27 -2.45
CA THR A 62 -0.30 -15.70 -2.70
C THR A 62 0.11 -16.03 -4.14
N ASP A 63 0.71 -17.20 -4.33
CA ASP A 63 1.08 -17.78 -5.63
C ASP A 63 0.48 -19.19 -5.81
N ASP A 64 -0.52 -19.55 -5.02
CA ASP A 64 -1.13 -20.86 -4.99
C ASP A 64 -2.63 -20.85 -4.67
N ASN A 65 -3.32 -19.80 -5.12
CA ASN A 65 -4.76 -19.61 -4.94
C ASN A 65 -5.20 -19.63 -3.45
N LEU A 66 -4.48 -18.90 -2.62
CA LEU A 66 -4.73 -18.78 -1.17
C LEU A 66 -4.49 -20.05 -0.34
N SER A 67 -3.86 -21.08 -0.89
CA SER A 67 -3.45 -22.24 -0.08
C SER A 67 -2.37 -21.83 0.93
N THR A 68 -1.45 -20.97 0.47
CA THR A 68 -0.46 -20.29 1.32
C THR A 68 -0.63 -18.77 1.16
N VAL A 69 -0.69 -18.05 2.26
CA VAL A 69 -0.82 -16.60 2.25
C VAL A 69 0.29 -15.97 3.08
N THR A 70 0.99 -15.04 2.49
CA THR A 70 1.97 -14.21 3.18
C THR A 70 1.35 -12.86 3.50
N ASP A 71 1.34 -12.48 4.78
CA ASP A 71 0.97 -11.14 5.22
C ASP A 71 2.18 -10.22 5.11
N ALA A 72 2.13 -9.31 4.14
CA ALA A 72 3.16 -8.33 3.88
C ALA A 72 2.75 -6.90 4.31
N SER A 73 1.68 -6.77 5.12
CA SER A 73 1.10 -5.47 5.46
C SER A 73 2.10 -4.53 6.14
N ASP A 74 2.89 -5.04 7.08
CA ASP A 74 3.87 -4.23 7.80
C ASP A 74 5.05 -3.86 6.90
N SER A 75 5.63 -4.82 6.20
CA SER A 75 6.80 -4.62 5.34
C SER A 75 6.51 -3.70 4.15
N MET A 76 5.31 -3.78 3.59
CA MET A 76 4.91 -2.92 2.47
C MET A 76 4.61 -1.46 2.88
N GLN A 77 4.62 -1.15 4.16
CA GLN A 77 4.28 0.18 4.67
C GLN A 77 5.35 0.78 5.60
N ASP A 78 6.43 0.05 5.89
CA ASP A 78 7.46 0.50 6.84
C ASP A 78 8.46 1.51 6.23
N GLY A 79 8.54 1.57 4.90
CA GLY A 79 9.44 2.46 4.17
C GLY A 79 10.90 2.06 4.25
N ALA A 80 11.20 0.82 4.60
CA ALA A 80 12.54 0.28 4.64
C ALA A 80 12.87 -0.46 3.34
N ASP A 81 13.95 -0.07 2.67
CA ASP A 81 14.37 -0.66 1.39
C ASP A 81 14.77 -2.15 1.50
N GLY A 82 14.90 -2.68 2.71
CA GLY A 82 15.29 -4.07 2.96
C GLY A 82 14.13 -5.05 3.18
N THR A 83 12.90 -4.57 3.27
CA THR A 83 11.68 -5.36 3.54
C THR A 83 10.81 -5.46 2.30
N LEU A 84 11.33 -6.12 1.27
CA LEU A 84 10.68 -6.23 -0.04
C LEU A 84 9.73 -7.43 -0.10
N LEU A 85 8.62 -7.28 -0.82
CA LEU A 85 7.78 -8.39 -1.25
C LEU A 85 8.34 -8.98 -2.56
N THR A 86 8.71 -10.25 -2.52
CA THR A 86 9.18 -10.96 -3.72
C THR A 86 7.99 -11.38 -4.57
N LEU A 87 7.95 -10.93 -5.83
CA LEU A 87 6.87 -11.21 -6.78
C LEU A 87 7.31 -12.09 -7.95
N SER A 88 8.49 -12.71 -7.87
CA SER A 88 9.06 -13.51 -8.98
C SER A 88 8.27 -14.77 -9.34
N SER A 89 7.45 -15.29 -8.42
CA SER A 89 6.55 -16.43 -8.66
C SER A 89 5.17 -16.03 -9.18
N MET A 90 4.88 -14.71 -9.25
CA MET A 90 3.57 -14.19 -9.61
C MET A 90 3.47 -13.91 -11.10
N ASP A 91 3.53 -14.95 -11.90
CA ASP A 91 3.62 -14.84 -13.35
C ASP A 91 2.31 -15.21 -14.08
N THR A 92 1.38 -15.86 -13.40
CA THR A 92 0.18 -16.38 -14.05
C THR A 92 -1.07 -16.31 -13.16
N LEU A 93 -1.97 -15.39 -13.45
CA LEU A 93 -3.25 -15.24 -12.72
C LEU A 93 -4.06 -16.55 -12.67
N ALA A 94 -3.97 -17.40 -13.72
CA ALA A 94 -4.69 -18.68 -13.75
C ALA A 94 -4.22 -19.67 -12.67
N ASN A 95 -3.00 -19.49 -12.15
CA ASN A 95 -2.47 -20.29 -11.04
C ASN A 95 -2.94 -19.76 -9.68
N GLY A 96 -3.64 -18.64 -9.67
CA GLY A 96 -4.05 -17.97 -8.44
C GLY A 96 -2.97 -17.07 -7.84
N ASP A 97 -2.11 -16.51 -8.71
CA ASP A 97 -1.02 -15.61 -8.34
C ASP A 97 -1.56 -14.19 -8.26
N PHE A 98 -1.67 -13.65 -7.06
CA PHE A 98 -2.14 -12.27 -6.88
C PHE A 98 -1.73 -11.65 -5.56
N VAL A 99 -1.75 -10.33 -5.53
CA VAL A 99 -1.63 -9.52 -4.32
C VAL A 99 -2.99 -8.91 -4.00
N LEU A 100 -3.50 -9.17 -2.80
CA LEU A 100 -4.71 -8.54 -2.28
C LEU A 100 -4.33 -7.29 -1.50
N VAL A 101 -4.91 -6.16 -1.88
CA VAL A 101 -4.75 -4.91 -1.14
C VAL A 101 -6.09 -4.54 -0.52
N GLY A 102 -6.15 -4.58 0.81
CA GLY A 102 -7.33 -4.23 1.59
C GLY A 102 -7.21 -2.84 2.21
N SER A 103 -8.29 -2.05 2.16
CA SER A 103 -8.37 -0.76 2.83
C SER A 103 -9.78 -0.47 3.33
N HIS A 104 -9.88 0.27 4.44
CA HIS A 104 -11.17 0.74 4.96
C HIS A 104 -11.73 1.96 4.20
N VAL A 105 -10.93 2.55 3.32
CA VAL A 105 -11.33 3.65 2.43
C VAL A 105 -11.07 3.27 0.97
N PRO A 106 -11.84 3.80 0.01
CA PRO A 106 -11.56 3.58 -1.40
C PRO A 106 -10.18 4.13 -1.78
N LEU A 107 -9.37 3.31 -2.43
CA LEU A 107 -8.07 3.69 -2.94
C LEU A 107 -8.19 4.25 -4.36
N ARG A 108 -7.34 5.23 -4.69
CA ARG A 108 -7.22 5.81 -6.04
C ARG A 108 -5.92 5.42 -6.74
N GLY A 109 -5.11 4.62 -6.07
CA GLY A 109 -3.81 4.18 -6.55
C GLY A 109 -2.93 3.68 -5.42
N LEU A 110 -1.78 3.20 -5.82
CA LEU A 110 -0.69 2.74 -4.96
C LEU A 110 0.59 3.42 -5.41
N GLN A 111 1.39 3.91 -4.48
CA GLN A 111 2.77 4.26 -4.77
C GLN A 111 3.61 3.01 -4.59
N VAL A 112 4.35 2.65 -5.61
CA VAL A 112 5.22 1.47 -5.61
C VAL A 112 6.67 1.91 -5.63
N ASP A 113 7.45 1.29 -4.78
CA ASP A 113 8.90 1.37 -4.72
C ASP A 113 9.46 0.00 -5.14
N VAL A 114 10.22 -0.03 -6.21
CA VAL A 114 10.67 -1.26 -6.88
C VAL A 114 12.12 -1.52 -6.51
N GLY A 115 12.37 -2.39 -5.54
CA GLY A 115 13.73 -2.71 -5.10
C GLY A 115 14.55 -3.48 -6.14
N ALA A 116 13.89 -4.31 -6.96
CA ALA A 116 14.52 -5.01 -8.07
C ALA A 116 13.63 -4.90 -9.30
N VAL A 117 14.10 -4.21 -10.32
CA VAL A 117 13.35 -3.93 -11.54
C VAL A 117 13.01 -5.20 -12.32
N ASN A 118 11.78 -5.29 -12.80
CA ASN A 118 11.38 -6.37 -13.71
C ASN A 118 11.88 -6.08 -15.14
N GLY A 119 12.70 -6.94 -15.65
CA GLY A 119 13.19 -6.89 -17.03
C GLY A 119 12.43 -7.79 -18.01
N THR A 120 11.40 -8.50 -17.55
CA THR A 120 10.60 -9.42 -18.38
C THR A 120 9.32 -8.74 -18.85
N ALA A 121 9.03 -8.81 -20.13
CA ALA A 121 7.80 -8.26 -20.68
C ALA A 121 6.56 -8.84 -19.98
N SER A 122 5.75 -7.98 -19.38
CA SER A 122 4.59 -8.36 -18.57
C SER A 122 3.63 -7.21 -18.43
N VAL A 123 2.37 -7.52 -18.15
CA VAL A 123 1.31 -6.53 -17.92
C VAL A 123 0.67 -6.82 -16.58
N MET A 124 0.59 -5.81 -15.73
CA MET A 124 -0.18 -5.86 -14.50
C MET A 124 -1.67 -5.71 -14.81
N THR A 125 -2.52 -6.45 -14.13
CA THR A 125 -3.97 -6.26 -14.16
C THR A 125 -4.44 -5.91 -12.75
N VAL A 126 -5.08 -4.76 -12.61
CA VAL A 126 -5.68 -4.33 -11.34
C VAL A 126 -7.18 -4.61 -11.38
N LYS A 127 -7.70 -5.24 -10.32
CA LYS A 127 -9.12 -5.59 -10.19
C LYS A 127 -9.71 -5.05 -8.88
N TYR A 128 -11.02 -4.84 -8.88
CA TYR A 128 -11.78 -4.45 -7.70
C TYR A 128 -12.99 -5.37 -7.50
N TRP A 129 -13.45 -5.48 -6.26
CA TRP A 129 -14.67 -6.23 -5.96
C TRP A 129 -15.91 -5.37 -6.21
N ASN A 130 -16.83 -5.88 -7.04
CA ASN A 130 -18.07 -5.18 -7.39
C ASN A 130 -19.31 -5.69 -6.62
N GLY A 131 -19.11 -6.57 -5.63
CA GLY A 131 -20.18 -7.20 -4.85
C GLY A 131 -20.54 -8.61 -5.32
N SER A 132 -20.07 -9.04 -6.49
CA SER A 132 -20.33 -10.37 -7.03
C SER A 132 -19.13 -11.00 -7.73
N ALA A 133 -18.23 -10.19 -8.25
CA ALA A 133 -17.05 -10.65 -8.98
C ALA A 133 -15.90 -9.65 -8.92
N TRP A 134 -14.71 -10.11 -9.23
CA TRP A 134 -13.53 -9.28 -9.48
C TRP A 134 -13.62 -8.69 -10.89
N ALA A 135 -13.79 -7.40 -10.98
CA ALA A 135 -13.88 -6.66 -12.24
C ALA A 135 -12.58 -5.88 -12.50
N ASP A 136 -12.21 -5.76 -13.77
CA ASP A 136 -11.04 -4.98 -14.16
C ASP A 136 -11.26 -3.50 -13.87
N ILE A 137 -10.21 -2.83 -13.41
CA ILE A 137 -10.18 -1.39 -13.25
C ILE A 137 -9.34 -0.79 -14.39
N SER A 138 -9.79 0.35 -14.90
CA SER A 138 -8.96 1.08 -15.87
C SER A 138 -7.88 1.81 -15.10
N ASP A 139 -6.77 1.15 -14.88
CA ASP A 139 -5.61 1.72 -14.21
C ASP A 139 -4.62 2.33 -15.18
N THR A 140 -3.77 3.17 -14.65
CA THR A 140 -2.56 3.65 -15.32
C THR A 140 -1.38 3.11 -14.53
N ASP A 141 -0.67 2.18 -15.12
CA ASP A 141 0.55 1.61 -14.55
C ASP A 141 1.75 2.52 -14.85
N GLY A 142 2.07 3.39 -13.90
CA GLY A 142 3.26 4.24 -14.00
C GLY A 142 4.56 3.48 -13.77
N THR A 143 4.50 2.25 -13.23
CA THR A 143 5.69 1.42 -13.01
C THR A 143 6.18 0.74 -14.29
N ALA A 144 5.36 0.77 -15.35
CA ALA A 144 5.71 0.14 -16.62
C ALA A 144 6.78 0.93 -17.37
N ASP A 145 7.80 0.22 -17.82
CA ASP A 145 8.80 0.72 -18.76
C ASP A 145 9.15 -0.36 -19.78
N SER A 146 9.32 0.05 -21.03
CA SER A 146 9.76 -0.83 -22.14
C SER A 146 8.96 -2.13 -22.28
N GLY A 147 7.67 -2.13 -21.88
CA GLY A 147 6.75 -3.26 -21.98
C GLY A 147 6.82 -4.23 -20.78
N ALA A 148 7.49 -3.87 -19.71
CA ALA A 148 7.50 -4.61 -18.44
C ALA A 148 6.86 -3.75 -17.33
N THR A 149 5.91 -4.32 -16.59
CA THR A 149 5.40 -3.71 -15.34
C THR A 149 6.43 -3.87 -14.22
N LEU A 150 6.37 -3.04 -13.17
CA LEU A 150 7.33 -3.03 -12.05
C LEU A 150 8.79 -2.85 -12.50
N ALA A 151 9.02 -2.07 -13.55
CA ALA A 151 10.34 -1.77 -14.09
C ALA A 151 10.92 -0.47 -13.53
N GLN A 152 10.15 0.32 -12.80
CA GLN A 152 10.57 1.57 -12.18
C GLN A 152 9.68 1.96 -11.00
N ASP A 153 10.20 2.83 -10.14
CA ASP A 153 9.43 3.43 -9.05
C ASP A 153 8.39 4.39 -9.59
N ALA A 154 7.12 4.11 -9.34
CA ALA A 154 6.06 5.02 -9.75
C ALA A 154 4.73 4.72 -9.06
N ALA A 155 3.71 5.52 -9.38
CA ALA A 155 2.34 5.29 -8.94
C ALA A 155 1.58 4.44 -9.97
N ILE A 156 0.80 3.50 -9.46
CA ILE A 156 -0.31 2.88 -10.19
C ILE A 156 -1.57 3.64 -9.79
N THR A 157 -2.29 4.20 -10.74
CA THR A 157 -3.43 5.08 -10.43
C THR A 157 -4.69 4.68 -11.17
N TRP A 158 -5.85 4.96 -10.55
CA TRP A 158 -7.17 4.72 -11.14
C TRP A 158 -8.23 5.67 -10.60
N THR A 159 -9.34 5.75 -11.32
CA THR A 159 -10.57 6.37 -10.80
C THR A 159 -11.33 5.35 -9.96
N VAL A 160 -11.75 5.73 -8.75
CA VAL A 160 -12.54 4.83 -7.89
C VAL A 160 -13.81 4.41 -8.64
N PRO A 161 -14.00 3.09 -8.89
CA PRO A 161 -15.20 2.62 -9.57
C PRO A 161 -16.44 2.88 -8.73
N THR A 162 -17.50 3.36 -9.34
CA THR A 162 -18.79 3.62 -8.65
C THR A 162 -19.45 2.33 -8.16
N ALA A 163 -19.15 1.21 -8.80
CA ALA A 163 -19.68 -0.12 -8.47
C ALA A 163 -18.84 -0.86 -7.41
N HIS A 164 -17.81 -0.24 -6.81
CA HIS A 164 -17.03 -0.92 -5.77
C HIS A 164 -17.90 -1.21 -4.53
N VAL A 165 -17.73 -2.39 -3.97
CA VAL A 165 -18.40 -2.82 -2.75
C VAL A 165 -17.35 -3.21 -1.71
N LYS A 166 -17.56 -2.73 -0.48
CA LYS A 166 -16.73 -3.16 0.66
C LYS A 166 -17.22 -4.51 1.14
N GLU A 167 -16.33 -5.48 1.14
CA GLU A 167 -16.65 -6.82 1.58
C GLU A 167 -15.47 -7.40 2.36
N ARG A 168 -15.74 -8.38 3.21
CA ARG A 168 -14.73 -9.21 3.85
C ARG A 168 -14.27 -10.30 2.89
N MET A 169 -13.04 -10.77 3.03
CA MET A 169 -12.49 -11.82 2.18
C MET A 169 -13.42 -13.04 2.04
N ARG A 170 -14.02 -13.49 3.13
CA ARG A 170 -14.98 -14.60 3.12
C ARG A 170 -16.20 -14.33 2.25
N GLY A 171 -16.73 -13.09 2.26
CA GLY A 171 -17.87 -12.69 1.42
C GLY A 171 -17.52 -12.63 -0.06
N MET A 172 -16.25 -12.43 -0.39
CA MET A 172 -15.73 -12.48 -1.76
C MET A 172 -15.42 -13.90 -2.25
N GLY A 173 -15.74 -14.94 -1.47
CA GLY A 173 -15.39 -16.32 -1.79
C GLY A 173 -13.91 -16.65 -1.55
N LEU A 174 -13.15 -15.72 -0.98
CA LEU A 174 -11.76 -15.94 -0.62
C LEU A 174 -11.71 -16.59 0.77
N ALA A 175 -11.22 -17.81 0.82
CA ALA A 175 -11.03 -18.55 2.05
C ALA A 175 -9.53 -18.83 2.22
N PRO A 176 -8.74 -17.89 2.75
CA PRO A 176 -7.32 -18.12 2.98
C PRO A 176 -7.14 -19.28 3.95
N GLY A 177 -6.07 -20.04 3.75
CA GLY A 177 -5.72 -21.21 4.54
C GLY A 177 -5.63 -20.90 6.04
N ALA A 178 -5.58 -21.92 6.86
CA ALA A 178 -5.47 -21.80 8.32
C ALA A 178 -4.22 -21.00 8.69
N GLY A 179 -4.40 -19.88 9.39
CA GLY A 179 -3.31 -19.03 9.88
C GLY A 179 -3.40 -17.55 9.50
N VAL A 180 -4.32 -17.18 8.62
CA VAL A 180 -4.56 -15.75 8.34
C VAL A 180 -5.58 -15.22 9.35
N PRO A 181 -5.25 -14.20 10.16
CA PRO A 181 -6.21 -13.58 11.07
C PRO A 181 -7.29 -12.84 10.28
N PHE A 182 -8.54 -13.00 10.64
CA PHE A 182 -9.72 -12.35 10.04
C PHE A 182 -10.20 -11.17 10.88
#